data_58545dad57ef214dd85584ee20d5b850
#
_entry.id   58545dad57ef214dd85584ee20d5b850
#
_cell.length_a   1.000
_cell.length_b   1.000
_cell.length_c   1.000
_cell.angle_alpha   90.00
_cell.angle_beta   90.00
_cell.angle_gamma   90.00
#
_symmetry.space_group_name_H-M   'P 1'
#
loop_
_entity.id
_entity.type
_entity.pdbx_description
1 polymer ?
#
loop_
_entity_poly.entity_id
_entity_poly.type
_entity_poly.pdbx_seq_one_letter_code
_entity_poly.pdbx_strand_id
1 'polypeptide(L)'
;LGYLGSQIESVPSIKDKTLLNQISEVSLVSSMSYSDSKKIADIDTDLLRTPIESDAISNNVKNAIIATEDENFKKHKGVVPKAVFRALVSSVLGVGSSSGGSTLTQQLIKQQVTGDAPTFKRKAAEIIYALQLERRVSKNEILTDYLNVSPFGRNNKGKNIAGIEEAAQGIFGVSATDLTVPQAAYLAGLPQSPIVYSPYTADGQLKNAEDLSYGLARQQDVLYNLYRGGYLDKSQYESYKSYDITKDFKAGEKSDAVSHDYLYYSVMSEAQDVMYDYLVKRDKVSSQELKNDKTKESYRER
;
A
#
# COMPACT_ATOMS: atom_id res chain seq x y z
N LEU A 1 19.88 -4.77 -25.44
CA LEU A 1 18.63 -4.10 -25.88
C LEU A 1 17.59 -5.12 -26.32
N GLY A 2 17.94 -6.20 -27.05
CA GLY A 2 17.00 -7.23 -27.49
C GLY A 2 16.30 -7.95 -26.34
N TYR A 3 17.00 -8.32 -25.28
CA TYR A 3 16.42 -8.96 -24.10
C TYR A 3 15.38 -8.04 -23.40
N LEU A 4 15.68 -6.75 -23.24
CA LEU A 4 14.75 -5.80 -22.64
C LEU A 4 13.50 -5.59 -23.50
N GLY A 5 13.69 -5.56 -24.84
CA GLY A 5 12.57 -5.48 -25.78
C GLY A 5 11.64 -6.69 -25.68
N SER A 6 12.17 -7.91 -25.63
CA SER A 6 11.37 -9.12 -25.47
C SER A 6 10.62 -9.19 -24.14
N GLN A 7 11.19 -8.65 -23.05
CA GLN A 7 10.52 -8.59 -21.77
C GLN A 7 9.33 -7.60 -21.79
N ILE A 8 9.47 -6.46 -22.48
CA ILE A 8 8.38 -5.48 -22.66
C ILE A 8 7.28 -6.09 -23.53
N GLU A 9 7.62 -6.75 -24.64
CA GLU A 9 6.67 -7.43 -25.50
C GLU A 9 5.92 -8.58 -24.79
N SER A 10 6.55 -9.19 -23.79
CA SER A 10 5.95 -10.26 -22.99
C SER A 10 4.96 -9.77 -21.93
N VAL A 11 4.84 -8.45 -21.71
CA VAL A 11 3.85 -7.89 -20.78
C VAL A 11 2.44 -8.16 -21.31
N PRO A 12 1.56 -8.81 -20.51
CA PRO A 12 0.21 -9.08 -20.94
C PRO A 12 -0.57 -7.80 -21.24
N SER A 13 -1.27 -7.77 -22.35
CA SER A 13 -2.23 -6.71 -22.63
C SER A 13 -3.43 -6.86 -21.69
N ILE A 14 -3.85 -5.76 -21.06
CA ILE A 14 -5.03 -5.72 -20.17
C ILE A 14 -6.09 -4.80 -20.77
N LYS A 15 -7.35 -5.23 -20.80
CA LYS A 15 -8.46 -4.37 -21.22
C LYS A 15 -8.72 -3.28 -20.18
N ASP A 16 -9.08 -2.08 -20.61
CA ASP A 16 -9.37 -0.95 -19.70
C ASP A 16 -10.38 -1.32 -18.61
N LYS A 17 -11.49 -1.97 -18.97
CA LYS A 17 -12.50 -2.42 -18.00
C LYS A 17 -11.92 -3.35 -16.94
N THR A 18 -11.06 -4.29 -17.33
CA THR A 18 -10.42 -5.22 -16.41
C THR A 18 -9.45 -4.48 -15.47
N LEU A 19 -8.66 -3.55 -16.03
CA LEU A 19 -7.74 -2.74 -15.23
C LEU A 19 -8.51 -1.89 -14.20
N LEU A 20 -9.56 -1.19 -14.62
CA LEU A 20 -10.38 -0.36 -13.73
C LEU A 20 -11.03 -1.19 -12.62
N ASN A 21 -11.55 -2.38 -12.94
CA ASN A 21 -12.12 -3.28 -11.94
C ASN A 21 -11.08 -3.71 -10.91
N GLN A 22 -9.87 -4.09 -11.34
CA GLN A 22 -8.80 -4.49 -10.42
C GLN A 22 -8.35 -3.34 -9.51
N ILE A 23 -8.30 -2.11 -10.04
CA ILE A 23 -7.92 -0.92 -9.24
C ILE A 23 -8.91 -0.66 -8.12
N SER A 24 -10.21 -0.77 -8.38
CA SER A 24 -11.28 -0.51 -7.40
C SER A 24 -11.69 -1.74 -6.59
N GLU A 25 -11.09 -2.91 -6.86
CA GLU A 25 -11.45 -4.15 -6.18
C GLU A 25 -11.05 -4.10 -4.71
N VAL A 26 -12.04 -4.15 -3.85
CA VAL A 26 -11.88 -4.33 -2.41
C VAL A 26 -12.02 -5.81 -2.12
N SER A 27 -11.01 -6.45 -1.54
CA SER A 27 -11.09 -7.84 -1.16
C SER A 27 -12.27 -8.06 -0.23
N LEU A 28 -13.24 -8.85 -0.70
CA LEU A 28 -14.38 -9.25 0.12
C LEU A 28 -13.92 -10.31 1.13
N VAL A 29 -14.52 -10.27 2.33
CA VAL A 29 -14.31 -11.34 3.32
C VAL A 29 -14.80 -12.65 2.73
N SER A 30 -13.90 -13.60 2.54
CA SER A 30 -14.26 -14.96 2.14
C SER A 30 -14.64 -15.78 3.38
N SER A 31 -15.56 -16.74 3.25
CA SER A 31 -15.93 -17.63 4.34
C SER A 31 -15.65 -19.09 3.99
N MET A 32 -15.22 -19.87 4.96
CA MET A 32 -15.11 -21.32 4.86
C MET A 32 -16.36 -21.98 5.40
N SER A 33 -16.86 -22.99 4.70
CA SER A 33 -18.03 -23.79 5.13
C SER A 33 -17.78 -25.28 4.92
N TYR A 34 -18.38 -26.11 5.75
CA TYR A 34 -18.47 -27.55 5.50
C TYR A 34 -19.33 -27.82 4.26
N SER A 35 -19.23 -29.01 3.71
CA SER A 35 -20.06 -29.46 2.55
C SER A 35 -21.57 -29.42 2.81
N ASP A 36 -22.00 -29.40 4.08
CA ASP A 36 -23.39 -29.21 4.52
C ASP A 36 -23.81 -27.74 4.67
N SER A 37 -22.98 -26.81 4.17
CA SER A 37 -23.16 -25.35 4.26
C SER A 37 -23.07 -24.76 5.67
N LYS A 38 -22.64 -25.56 6.67
CA LYS A 38 -22.37 -25.04 8.01
C LYS A 38 -21.07 -24.23 7.97
N LYS A 39 -21.16 -22.98 8.38
CA LYS A 39 -20.01 -22.07 8.40
C LYS A 39 -18.96 -22.57 9.40
N ILE A 40 -17.72 -22.71 8.95
CA ILE A 40 -16.56 -23.05 9.77
C ILE A 40 -15.97 -21.77 10.37
N ALA A 41 -15.66 -20.82 9.52
CA ALA A 41 -15.09 -19.54 9.88
C ALA A 41 -15.27 -18.53 8.75
N ASP A 42 -15.20 -17.24 9.07
CA ASP A 42 -14.82 -16.26 8.07
C ASP A 42 -13.33 -16.45 7.79
N ILE A 43 -12.94 -16.43 6.53
CA ILE A 43 -11.53 -16.27 6.19
C ILE A 43 -11.22 -14.83 6.57
N ASP A 44 -10.71 -14.69 7.78
CA ASP A 44 -10.25 -13.42 8.30
C ASP A 44 -8.99 -13.05 7.49
N THR A 45 -9.21 -12.35 6.39
CA THR A 45 -8.16 -11.48 5.91
C THR A 45 -8.05 -10.45 7.01
N ASP A 46 -6.99 -10.50 7.81
CA ASP A 46 -6.70 -9.56 8.91
C ASP A 46 -6.66 -8.08 8.45
N LEU A 47 -7.16 -7.81 7.26
CA LEU A 47 -7.13 -6.53 6.61
C LEU A 47 -8.50 -5.86 6.64
N LEU A 48 -8.69 -4.96 7.61
CA LEU A 48 -9.87 -4.13 7.69
C LEU A 48 -9.77 -3.00 6.65
N ARG A 49 -10.87 -2.77 5.93
CA ARG A 49 -10.95 -1.76 4.88
C ARG A 49 -12.36 -1.16 4.80
N THR A 50 -12.44 0.17 4.74
CA THR A 50 -13.68 0.92 4.55
C THR A 50 -13.45 1.96 3.46
N PRO A 51 -13.78 1.66 2.19
CA PRO A 51 -13.66 2.63 1.09
C PRO A 51 -14.57 3.84 1.31
N ILE A 52 -14.04 5.02 0.99
CA ILE A 52 -14.77 6.28 1.08
C ILE A 52 -14.54 7.12 -0.18
N GLU A 53 -15.47 8.03 -0.44
CA GLU A 53 -15.38 8.96 -1.56
C GLU A 53 -14.35 10.08 -1.29
N SER A 54 -13.90 10.73 -2.36
CA SER A 54 -12.88 11.76 -2.30
C SER A 54 -13.22 12.93 -1.38
N ASP A 55 -14.48 13.35 -1.34
CA ASP A 55 -14.96 14.45 -0.49
C ASP A 55 -15.01 14.11 1.00
N ALA A 56 -14.99 12.81 1.33
CA ALA A 56 -14.87 12.31 2.70
C ALA A 56 -13.39 12.16 3.16
N ILE A 57 -12.42 12.59 2.36
CA ILE A 57 -10.99 12.55 2.70
C ILE A 57 -10.45 13.98 2.89
N SER A 58 -9.86 14.24 4.05
CA SER A 58 -9.23 15.53 4.34
C SER A 58 -8.18 15.92 3.30
N ASN A 59 -8.18 17.19 2.88
CA ASN A 59 -7.13 17.74 2.04
C ASN A 59 -5.75 17.70 2.73
N ASN A 60 -5.71 17.67 4.05
CA ASN A 60 -4.46 17.59 4.80
C ASN A 60 -3.71 16.30 4.45
N VAL A 61 -4.40 15.15 4.43
CA VAL A 61 -3.75 13.88 4.08
C VAL A 61 -3.48 13.72 2.59
N LYS A 62 -4.35 14.25 1.73
CA LYS A 62 -4.10 14.29 0.27
C LYS A 62 -2.81 15.05 -0.05
N ASN A 63 -2.64 16.21 0.55
CA ASN A 63 -1.44 17.04 0.39
C ASN A 63 -0.20 16.36 0.98
N ALA A 64 -0.32 15.74 2.15
CA ALA A 64 0.77 15.03 2.80
C ALA A 64 1.29 13.85 1.98
N ILE A 65 0.40 13.05 1.40
CA ILE A 65 0.74 11.94 0.50
C ILE A 65 1.43 12.46 -0.77
N ILE A 66 0.87 13.49 -1.42
CA ILE A 66 1.47 14.06 -2.64
C ILE A 66 2.86 14.63 -2.33
N ALA A 67 3.00 15.41 -1.26
CA ALA A 67 4.27 16.02 -0.89
C ALA A 67 5.36 15.00 -0.55
N THR A 68 4.98 13.81 -0.08
CA THR A 68 5.92 12.80 0.41
C THR A 68 6.22 11.73 -0.64
N GLU A 69 5.20 11.20 -1.30
CA GLU A 69 5.35 10.07 -2.21
C GLU A 69 5.53 10.50 -3.67
N ASP A 70 4.97 11.64 -4.07
CA ASP A 70 4.95 12.05 -5.48
C ASP A 70 4.72 13.55 -5.65
N GLU A 71 5.74 14.36 -5.38
CA GLU A 71 5.65 15.84 -5.46
C GLU A 71 5.19 16.38 -6.82
N ASN A 72 5.38 15.59 -7.89
CA ASN A 72 4.98 15.92 -9.24
C ASN A 72 3.67 15.25 -9.69
N PHE A 73 2.91 14.66 -8.76
CA PHE A 73 1.69 13.90 -9.06
C PHE A 73 0.73 14.62 -10.00
N LYS A 74 0.50 15.91 -9.77
CA LYS A 74 -0.42 16.73 -10.59
C LYS A 74 0.12 17.03 -12.00
N LYS A 75 1.41 16.78 -12.28
CA LYS A 75 2.07 17.18 -13.53
C LYS A 75 2.36 16.02 -14.48
N HIS A 76 2.73 14.86 -13.98
CA HIS A 76 3.06 13.71 -14.82
C HIS A 76 1.81 12.95 -15.29
N LYS A 77 1.99 12.01 -16.22
CA LYS A 77 0.93 11.13 -16.76
C LYS A 77 1.22 9.66 -16.44
N GLY A 78 1.30 9.35 -15.15
CA GLY A 78 1.50 7.99 -14.64
C GLY A 78 2.93 7.64 -14.28
N VAL A 79 3.90 8.22 -14.95
CA VAL A 79 5.33 7.98 -14.71
C VAL A 79 6.15 9.26 -14.84
N VAL A 80 7.30 9.30 -14.18
CA VAL A 80 8.32 10.35 -14.37
C VAL A 80 9.42 9.78 -15.28
N PRO A 81 9.57 10.27 -16.53
CA PRO A 81 10.49 9.68 -17.52
C PRO A 81 11.94 9.55 -17.02
N LYS A 82 12.43 10.55 -16.29
CA LYS A 82 13.79 10.53 -15.71
C LYS A 82 13.95 9.40 -14.66
N ALA A 83 12.91 9.13 -13.87
CA ALA A 83 12.93 8.04 -12.89
C ALA A 83 12.87 6.66 -13.58
N VAL A 84 12.07 6.53 -14.64
CA VAL A 84 12.00 5.32 -15.47
C VAL A 84 13.37 5.04 -16.10
N PHE A 85 14.00 6.04 -16.69
CA PHE A 85 15.33 5.90 -17.29
C PHE A 85 16.38 5.44 -16.24
N ARG A 86 16.37 6.04 -15.06
CA ARG A 86 17.28 5.65 -13.97
C ARG A 86 17.06 4.20 -13.54
N ALA A 87 15.80 3.79 -13.38
CA ALA A 87 15.45 2.41 -13.01
C ALA A 87 15.91 1.39 -14.07
N LEU A 88 15.78 1.72 -15.36
CA LEU A 88 16.27 0.90 -16.46
C LEU A 88 17.79 0.74 -16.44
N VAL A 89 18.51 1.84 -16.26
CA VAL A 89 19.97 1.82 -16.17
C VAL A 89 20.44 1.00 -14.98
N SER A 90 19.82 1.18 -13.80
CA SER A 90 20.17 0.42 -12.58
C SER A 90 19.93 -1.08 -12.77
N SER A 91 18.85 -1.47 -13.45
CA SER A 91 18.56 -2.90 -13.70
C SER A 91 19.55 -3.55 -14.67
N VAL A 92 20.05 -2.79 -15.65
CA VAL A 92 21.07 -3.28 -16.59
C VAL A 92 22.43 -3.43 -15.92
N LEU A 93 22.77 -2.52 -15.01
CA LEU A 93 24.06 -2.51 -14.31
C LEU A 93 24.10 -3.44 -13.09
N GLY A 94 22.98 -4.10 -12.74
CA GLY A 94 22.91 -4.95 -11.55
C GLY A 94 23.06 -4.19 -10.22
N VAL A 95 23.00 -2.85 -10.26
CA VAL A 95 23.03 -2.02 -9.07
C VAL A 95 21.62 -1.98 -8.51
N GLY A 96 21.44 -2.40 -7.26
CA GLY A 96 20.14 -2.47 -6.62
C GLY A 96 19.33 -1.19 -6.82
N SER A 97 18.05 -1.34 -7.09
CA SER A 97 17.16 -0.21 -7.36
C SER A 97 17.16 0.75 -6.16
N SER A 98 17.58 1.99 -6.38
CA SER A 98 17.37 3.05 -5.41
C SER A 98 15.86 3.23 -5.22
N SER A 99 15.37 2.97 -4.03
CA SER A 99 14.02 3.31 -3.62
C SER A 99 13.83 4.83 -3.75
N GLY A 100 12.78 5.27 -4.41
CA GLY A 100 12.44 6.68 -4.60
C GLY A 100 12.39 7.07 -6.07
N GLY A 101 11.19 7.23 -6.58
CA GLY A 101 10.94 7.66 -7.97
C GLY A 101 9.74 6.98 -8.64
N SER A 102 9.11 6.02 -7.98
CA SER A 102 7.81 5.49 -8.43
C SER A 102 6.69 6.46 -8.07
N THR A 103 5.83 6.76 -9.03
CA THR A 103 4.67 7.64 -8.83
C THR A 103 3.60 6.97 -7.99
N LEU A 104 2.65 7.77 -7.46
CA LEU A 104 1.45 7.23 -6.79
C LEU A 104 0.67 6.29 -7.70
N THR A 105 0.56 6.61 -8.99
CA THR A 105 -0.09 5.75 -9.98
C THR A 105 0.61 4.41 -10.13
N GLN A 106 1.94 4.40 -10.19
CA GLN A 106 2.72 3.16 -10.21
C GLN A 106 2.57 2.34 -8.92
N GLN A 107 2.54 3.00 -7.76
CA GLN A 107 2.31 2.34 -6.48
C GLN A 107 0.93 1.70 -6.41
N LEU A 108 -0.12 2.38 -6.89
CA LEU A 108 -1.48 1.85 -6.97
C LEU A 108 -1.54 0.61 -7.89
N ILE A 109 -0.93 0.68 -9.08
CA ILE A 109 -0.81 -0.48 -9.98
C ILE A 109 -0.08 -1.63 -9.30
N LYS A 110 1.02 -1.36 -8.60
CA LYS A 110 1.76 -2.38 -7.87
C LYS A 110 0.88 -3.07 -6.82
N GLN A 111 0.13 -2.31 -6.04
CA GLN A 111 -0.72 -2.83 -4.97
C GLN A 111 -1.89 -3.67 -5.50
N GLN A 112 -2.54 -3.21 -6.57
CA GLN A 112 -3.83 -3.78 -7.02
C GLN A 112 -3.70 -4.73 -8.22
N VAL A 113 -2.62 -4.66 -9.00
CA VAL A 113 -2.52 -5.37 -10.28
C VAL A 113 -1.28 -6.26 -10.40
N THR A 114 -0.07 -5.68 -10.27
CA THR A 114 1.16 -6.39 -10.62
C THR A 114 1.85 -7.09 -9.45
N GLY A 115 1.56 -6.70 -8.22
CA GLY A 115 2.35 -7.11 -7.05
C GLY A 115 3.75 -6.49 -7.09
N ASP A 116 4.65 -6.99 -6.26
CA ASP A 116 5.95 -6.40 -5.97
C ASP A 116 7.16 -7.30 -6.32
N ALA A 117 6.94 -8.40 -7.04
CA ALA A 117 8.03 -9.28 -7.48
C ALA A 117 9.18 -8.46 -8.09
N PRO A 118 10.44 -8.69 -7.69
CA PRO A 118 11.57 -7.87 -8.11
C PRO A 118 12.07 -8.25 -9.52
N THR A 119 11.17 -8.29 -10.50
CA THR A 119 11.47 -8.64 -11.88
C THR A 119 11.34 -7.42 -12.79
N PHE A 120 12.18 -7.37 -13.83
CA PHE A 120 12.07 -6.33 -14.85
C PHE A 120 10.72 -6.35 -15.56
N LYS A 121 10.20 -7.55 -15.89
CA LYS A 121 8.90 -7.74 -16.53
C LYS A 121 7.76 -7.14 -15.69
N ARG A 122 7.76 -7.42 -14.37
CA ARG A 122 6.79 -6.82 -13.46
C ARG A 122 6.87 -5.29 -13.46
N LYS A 123 8.09 -4.72 -13.38
CA LYS A 123 8.28 -3.25 -13.41
C LYS A 123 7.88 -2.64 -14.75
N ALA A 124 8.11 -3.33 -15.86
CA ALA A 124 7.64 -2.90 -17.18
C ALA A 124 6.10 -2.89 -17.24
N ALA A 125 5.44 -3.93 -16.72
CA ALA A 125 3.99 -4.00 -16.63
C ALA A 125 3.43 -2.86 -15.76
N GLU A 126 4.02 -2.58 -14.61
CA GLU A 126 3.65 -1.47 -13.73
C GLU A 126 3.66 -0.12 -14.47
N ILE A 127 4.72 0.14 -15.25
CA ILE A 127 4.87 1.37 -16.03
C ILE A 127 3.79 1.45 -17.11
N ILE A 128 3.59 0.39 -17.89
CA ILE A 128 2.61 0.35 -18.98
C ILE A 128 1.19 0.55 -18.45
N TYR A 129 0.83 -0.14 -17.38
CA TYR A 129 -0.51 -0.04 -16.80
C TYR A 129 -0.74 1.30 -16.09
N ALA A 130 0.31 1.91 -15.51
CA ALA A 130 0.21 3.26 -14.95
C ALA A 130 -0.10 4.31 -16.04
N LEU A 131 0.56 4.21 -17.20
CA LEU A 131 0.26 5.06 -18.36
C LEU A 131 -1.14 4.81 -18.91
N GLN A 132 -1.60 3.57 -18.91
CA GLN A 132 -2.95 3.20 -19.34
C GLN A 132 -4.01 3.76 -18.40
N LEU A 133 -3.82 3.61 -17.07
CA LEU A 133 -4.75 4.09 -16.05
C LEU A 133 -4.94 5.62 -16.14
N GLU A 134 -3.87 6.37 -16.23
CA GLU A 134 -3.91 7.85 -16.31
C GLU A 134 -4.63 8.42 -17.55
N ARG A 135 -4.84 7.59 -18.57
CA ARG A 135 -5.66 7.98 -19.74
C ARG A 135 -7.16 7.79 -19.50
N ARG A 136 -7.54 7.07 -18.45
CA ARG A 136 -8.92 6.63 -18.21
C ARG A 136 -9.54 7.22 -16.97
N VAL A 137 -8.73 7.53 -15.95
CA VAL A 137 -9.19 8.06 -14.67
C VAL A 137 -8.47 9.36 -14.31
N SER A 138 -9.17 10.20 -13.58
CA SER A 138 -8.62 11.49 -13.14
C SER A 138 -7.58 11.32 -12.03
N LYS A 139 -6.75 12.31 -11.84
CA LYS A 139 -5.80 12.38 -10.71
C LYS A 139 -6.49 12.24 -9.35
N ASN A 140 -7.66 12.82 -9.21
CA ASN A 140 -8.43 12.74 -7.97
C ASN A 140 -8.92 11.32 -7.68
N GLU A 141 -9.38 10.60 -8.70
CA GLU A 141 -9.78 9.19 -8.57
C GLU A 141 -8.57 8.31 -8.24
N ILE A 142 -7.44 8.47 -8.93
CA ILE A 142 -6.20 7.74 -8.63
C ILE A 142 -5.76 7.95 -7.18
N LEU A 143 -5.77 9.20 -6.70
CA LEU A 143 -5.41 9.51 -5.33
C LEU A 143 -6.39 8.91 -4.32
N THR A 144 -7.69 8.96 -4.61
CA THR A 144 -8.74 8.37 -3.79
C THR A 144 -8.59 6.85 -3.71
N ASP A 145 -8.39 6.19 -4.83
CA ASP A 145 -8.15 4.74 -4.88
C ASP A 145 -6.88 4.36 -4.11
N TYR A 146 -5.79 5.10 -4.30
CA TYR A 146 -4.56 4.89 -3.53
C TYR A 146 -4.80 4.99 -2.02
N LEU A 147 -5.52 6.01 -1.56
CA LEU A 147 -5.82 6.20 -0.14
C LEU A 147 -6.81 5.16 0.40
N ASN A 148 -7.65 4.58 -0.44
CA ASN A 148 -8.57 3.52 -0.04
C ASN A 148 -7.93 2.12 0.03
N VAL A 149 -6.84 1.87 -0.70
CA VAL A 149 -6.25 0.52 -0.77
C VAL A 149 -4.89 0.40 -0.10
N SER A 150 -4.19 1.51 0.15
CA SER A 150 -2.85 1.47 0.75
C SER A 150 -2.85 0.87 2.15
N PRO A 151 -1.82 0.08 2.49
CA PRO A 151 -1.68 -0.45 3.84
C PRO A 151 -1.19 0.65 4.80
N PHE A 152 -1.77 0.69 5.99
CA PHE A 152 -1.43 1.65 7.05
C PHE A 152 -0.96 0.98 8.35
N GLY A 153 -0.61 -0.30 8.30
CA GLY A 153 -0.12 -1.04 9.46
C GLY A 153 -1.25 -1.55 10.34
N ARG A 154 -1.10 -1.42 11.64
CA ARG A 154 -2.02 -1.97 12.63
C ARG A 154 -2.83 -0.90 13.34
N ASN A 155 -4.10 -1.22 13.61
CA ASN A 155 -4.94 -0.43 14.48
C ASN A 155 -4.68 -0.73 15.98
N ASN A 156 -5.42 -0.06 16.86
CA ASN A 156 -5.31 -0.22 18.31
C ASN A 156 -5.74 -1.62 18.84
N LYS A 157 -6.22 -2.51 17.99
CA LYS A 157 -6.52 -3.93 18.29
C LYS A 157 -5.49 -4.88 17.69
N GLY A 158 -4.41 -4.37 17.09
CA GLY A 158 -3.39 -5.15 16.43
C GLY A 158 -3.77 -5.68 15.05
N LYS A 159 -4.96 -5.32 14.53
CA LYS A 159 -5.44 -5.75 13.21
C LYS A 159 -4.78 -4.95 12.10
N ASN A 160 -4.40 -5.62 11.01
CA ASN A 160 -3.92 -4.96 9.80
C ASN A 160 -5.04 -4.14 9.17
N ILE A 161 -4.70 -2.92 8.78
CA ILE A 161 -5.64 -1.98 8.17
C ILE A 161 -5.14 -1.50 6.82
N ALA A 162 -6.06 -1.40 5.88
CA ALA A 162 -5.85 -0.74 4.61
C ALA A 162 -6.89 0.37 4.43
N GLY A 163 -6.48 1.43 3.75
CA GLY A 163 -7.32 2.58 3.52
C GLY A 163 -7.31 3.59 4.65
N ILE A 164 -7.49 4.85 4.25
CA ILE A 164 -7.32 6.02 5.12
C ILE A 164 -8.41 6.12 6.19
N GLU A 165 -9.64 5.67 5.92
CA GLU A 165 -10.71 5.72 6.92
C GLU A 165 -10.43 4.76 8.08
N GLU A 166 -10.05 3.51 7.81
CA GLU A 166 -9.67 2.57 8.85
C GLU A 166 -8.42 3.04 9.62
N ALA A 167 -7.48 3.70 8.94
CA ALA A 167 -6.31 4.28 9.58
C ALA A 167 -6.67 5.43 10.52
N ALA A 168 -7.52 6.36 10.08
CA ALA A 168 -7.98 7.49 10.88
C ALA A 168 -8.77 7.00 12.11
N GLN A 169 -9.70 6.08 11.93
CA GLN A 169 -10.50 5.51 13.01
C GLN A 169 -9.67 4.64 13.96
N GLY A 170 -8.82 3.78 13.40
CA GLY A 170 -8.08 2.78 14.17
C GLY A 170 -6.87 3.33 14.94
N ILE A 171 -6.31 4.46 14.50
CA ILE A 171 -5.13 5.07 15.13
C ILE A 171 -5.50 6.31 15.96
N PHE A 172 -6.41 7.14 15.47
CA PHE A 172 -6.78 8.39 16.12
C PHE A 172 -8.25 8.46 16.60
N GLY A 173 -9.10 7.53 16.17
CA GLY A 173 -10.52 7.54 16.54
C GLY A 173 -11.31 8.68 15.90
N VAL A 174 -10.84 9.19 14.77
CA VAL A 174 -11.50 10.26 14.00
C VAL A 174 -11.82 9.79 12.58
N SER A 175 -12.77 10.48 11.92
CA SER A 175 -13.01 10.28 10.50
C SER A 175 -11.85 10.80 9.66
N ALA A 176 -11.61 10.20 8.48
CA ALA A 176 -10.64 10.69 7.50
C ALA A 176 -10.92 12.14 7.06
N THR A 177 -12.17 12.61 7.17
CA THR A 177 -12.58 14.00 6.93
C THR A 177 -11.95 14.97 7.93
N ASP A 178 -11.79 14.54 9.19
CA ASP A 178 -11.47 15.39 10.33
C ASP A 178 -9.99 15.36 10.73
N LEU A 179 -9.14 14.71 9.92
CA LEU A 179 -7.70 14.62 10.19
C LEU A 179 -7.05 16.00 10.25
N THR A 180 -6.41 16.30 11.37
CA THR A 180 -5.55 17.48 11.53
C THR A 180 -4.27 17.31 10.71
N VAL A 181 -3.50 18.40 10.51
CA VAL A 181 -2.24 18.32 9.78
C VAL A 181 -1.23 17.36 10.45
N PRO A 182 -1.00 17.40 11.79
CA PRO A 182 -0.12 16.43 12.45
C PRO A 182 -0.57 14.98 12.29
N GLN A 183 -1.87 14.71 12.40
CA GLN A 183 -2.46 13.38 12.21
C GLN A 183 -2.31 12.92 10.75
N ALA A 184 -2.64 13.78 9.79
CA ALA A 184 -2.49 13.52 8.36
C ALA A 184 -1.03 13.23 7.99
N ALA A 185 -0.08 13.99 8.55
CA ALA A 185 1.35 13.77 8.32
C ALA A 185 1.82 12.42 8.88
N TYR A 186 1.32 12.02 10.04
CA TYR A 186 1.63 10.71 10.62
C TYR A 186 1.14 9.57 9.72
N LEU A 187 -0.14 9.62 9.31
CA LEU A 187 -0.73 8.59 8.46
C LEU A 187 -0.06 8.53 7.08
N ALA A 188 0.24 9.68 6.46
CA ALA A 188 0.90 9.73 5.16
C ALA A 188 2.31 9.12 5.16
N GLY A 189 2.95 9.02 6.31
CA GLY A 189 4.25 8.37 6.47
C GLY A 189 4.19 6.83 6.48
N LEU A 190 3.03 6.24 6.78
CA LEU A 190 2.90 4.81 7.06
C LEU A 190 3.07 3.89 5.83
N PRO A 191 2.59 4.22 4.62
CA PRO A 191 2.62 3.27 3.49
C PRO A 191 4.00 2.79 3.09
N GLN A 192 5.06 3.52 3.38
CA GLN A 192 6.44 3.11 3.06
C GLN A 192 6.88 1.88 3.87
N SER A 193 6.51 1.79 5.14
CA SER A 193 6.80 0.67 6.03
C SER A 193 5.73 0.54 7.12
N PRO A 194 4.54 0.03 6.76
CA PRO A 194 3.34 0.16 7.58
C PRO A 194 3.48 -0.45 8.98
N ILE A 195 4.09 -1.62 9.07
CA ILE A 195 4.27 -2.35 10.35
C ILE A 195 5.31 -1.67 11.24
N VAL A 196 6.37 -1.11 10.64
CA VAL A 196 7.42 -0.41 11.40
C VAL A 196 6.92 0.93 11.93
N TYR A 197 6.18 1.68 11.11
CA TYR A 197 5.79 3.05 11.43
C TYR A 197 4.47 3.17 12.18
N SER A 198 3.57 2.19 12.09
CA SER A 198 2.32 2.23 12.86
C SER A 198 2.56 2.06 14.37
N PRO A 199 1.70 2.63 15.23
CA PRO A 199 2.03 2.78 16.65
C PRO A 199 1.71 1.55 17.51
N TYR A 200 1.09 0.50 16.94
CA TYR A 200 0.62 -0.66 17.71
C TYR A 200 1.37 -1.94 17.37
N THR A 201 1.48 -2.81 18.36
CA THR A 201 1.96 -4.19 18.24
C THR A 201 0.87 -5.10 17.67
N ALA A 202 1.23 -6.34 17.33
CA ALA A 202 0.29 -7.34 16.81
C ALA A 202 -0.84 -7.71 17.80
N ASP A 203 -0.61 -7.54 19.10
CA ASP A 203 -1.60 -7.80 20.16
C ASP A 203 -2.37 -6.54 20.60
N GLY A 204 -2.26 -5.44 19.85
CA GLY A 204 -3.04 -4.22 20.09
C GLY A 204 -2.50 -3.30 21.19
N GLN A 205 -1.25 -3.49 21.65
CA GLN A 205 -0.62 -2.60 22.61
C GLN A 205 0.10 -1.46 21.89
N LEU A 206 0.18 -0.28 22.51
CA LEU A 206 1.10 0.76 22.04
C LEU A 206 2.54 0.23 22.11
N LYS A 207 3.29 0.49 21.07
CA LYS A 207 4.72 0.19 21.02
C LYS A 207 5.48 0.94 22.11
N ASN A 208 6.64 0.41 22.52
CA ASN A 208 7.55 1.12 23.40
C ASN A 208 8.14 2.38 22.72
N ALA A 209 8.81 3.24 23.48
CA ALA A 209 9.34 4.51 23.00
C ALA A 209 10.35 4.35 21.85
N GLU A 210 11.17 3.30 21.86
CA GLU A 210 12.15 3.01 20.82
C GLU A 210 11.46 2.68 19.51
N ASP A 211 10.51 1.73 19.52
CA ASP A 211 9.76 1.31 18.33
C ASP A 211 8.83 2.41 17.81
N LEU A 212 8.24 3.24 18.69
CA LEU A 212 7.46 4.41 18.30
C LEU A 212 8.31 5.47 17.59
N SER A 213 9.60 5.58 17.94
CA SER A 213 10.47 6.64 17.41
C SER A 213 10.58 6.61 15.88
N TYR A 214 10.49 5.46 15.25
CA TYR A 214 10.57 5.31 13.79
C TYR A 214 9.40 6.00 13.09
N GLY A 215 8.18 5.74 13.54
CA GLY A 215 6.98 6.39 12.99
C GLY A 215 6.92 7.89 13.29
N LEU A 216 7.37 8.31 14.47
CA LEU A 216 7.46 9.72 14.85
C LEU A 216 8.49 10.47 14.00
N ALA A 217 9.66 9.89 13.74
CA ALA A 217 10.66 10.45 12.84
C ALA A 217 10.10 10.56 11.40
N ARG A 218 9.40 9.54 10.93
CA ARG A 218 8.76 9.56 9.62
C ARG A 218 7.72 10.67 9.49
N GLN A 219 6.92 10.92 10.53
CA GLN A 219 5.99 12.07 10.58
C GLN A 219 6.72 13.40 10.41
N GLN A 220 7.87 13.57 11.06
CA GLN A 220 8.68 14.79 10.93
C GLN A 220 9.16 15.00 9.49
N ASP A 221 9.55 13.92 8.80
CA ASP A 221 9.91 13.96 7.38
C ASP A 221 8.73 14.44 6.51
N VAL A 222 7.52 13.93 6.80
CA VAL A 222 6.29 14.32 6.07
C VAL A 222 5.96 15.79 6.31
N LEU A 223 6.04 16.28 7.54
CA LEU A 223 5.84 17.70 7.87
C LEU A 223 6.85 18.59 7.14
N TYR A 224 8.12 18.18 7.08
CA TYR A 224 9.13 18.88 6.31
C TYR A 224 8.82 18.89 4.81
N ASN A 225 8.36 17.77 4.24
CA ASN A 225 7.94 17.70 2.85
C ASN A 225 6.74 18.62 2.54
N LEU A 226 5.77 18.70 3.44
CA LEU A 226 4.66 19.65 3.34
C LEU A 226 5.15 21.10 3.33
N TYR A 227 6.10 21.46 4.21
CA TYR A 227 6.70 22.77 4.24
C TYR A 227 7.51 23.06 2.96
N ARG A 228 8.39 22.17 2.57
CA ARG A 228 9.19 22.29 1.36
C ARG A 228 8.33 22.38 0.08
N GLY A 229 7.22 21.65 0.05
CA GLY A 229 6.25 21.66 -1.05
C GLY A 229 5.33 22.90 -1.09
N GLY A 230 5.45 23.81 -0.11
CA GLY A 230 4.64 25.03 -0.05
C GLY A 230 3.22 24.83 0.47
N TYR A 231 2.91 23.69 1.08
CA TYR A 231 1.62 23.42 1.71
C TYR A 231 1.50 24.03 3.11
N LEU A 232 2.63 24.27 3.77
CA LEU A 232 2.74 24.92 5.07
C LEU A 232 3.69 26.11 4.97
N ASP A 233 3.37 27.21 5.65
CA ASP A 233 4.33 28.25 5.92
C ASP A 233 5.28 27.83 7.07
N LYS A 234 6.31 28.67 7.32
CA LYS A 234 7.31 28.36 8.36
C LYS A 234 6.70 28.30 9.76
N SER A 235 5.79 29.19 10.08
CA SER A 235 5.13 29.25 11.39
C SER A 235 4.27 28.03 11.65
N GLN A 236 3.49 27.60 10.64
CA GLN A 236 2.70 26.37 10.69
C GLN A 236 3.60 25.15 10.84
N TYR A 237 4.66 25.04 10.05
CA TYR A 237 5.61 23.95 10.14
C TYR A 237 6.23 23.82 11.54
N GLU A 238 6.74 24.90 12.10
CA GLU A 238 7.36 24.90 13.44
C GLU A 238 6.32 24.52 14.52
N SER A 239 5.10 25.02 14.42
CA SER A 239 4.01 24.68 15.33
C SER A 239 3.68 23.18 15.29
N TYR A 240 3.46 22.61 14.09
CA TYR A 240 3.11 21.20 13.93
C TYR A 240 4.27 20.27 14.26
N LYS A 241 5.50 20.68 13.97
CA LYS A 241 6.72 19.97 14.37
C LYS A 241 6.86 19.81 15.88
N SER A 242 6.42 20.79 16.64
CA SER A 242 6.47 20.79 18.10
C SER A 242 5.30 20.07 18.75
N TYR A 243 4.27 19.71 17.97
CA TYR A 243 3.09 19.04 18.49
C TYR A 243 3.40 17.58 18.84
N ASP A 244 3.03 17.17 20.03
CA ASP A 244 3.16 15.78 20.49
C ASP A 244 1.98 14.93 20.01
N ILE A 245 2.15 14.28 18.85
CA ILE A 245 1.12 13.45 18.21
C ILE A 245 0.76 12.20 19.04
N THR A 246 1.62 11.77 19.98
CA THR A 246 1.33 10.58 20.79
C THR A 246 0.11 10.76 21.69
N LYS A 247 -0.27 12.01 21.97
CA LYS A 247 -1.50 12.35 22.70
C LYS A 247 -2.78 12.04 21.93
N ASP A 248 -2.69 11.93 20.61
CA ASP A 248 -3.84 11.67 19.75
C ASP A 248 -4.07 10.17 19.52
N PHE A 249 -3.10 9.31 19.85
CA PHE A 249 -3.24 7.88 19.65
C PHE A 249 -4.36 7.30 20.52
N LYS A 250 -5.22 6.47 19.89
CA LYS A 250 -6.19 5.67 20.65
C LYS A 250 -5.47 4.77 21.65
N ALA A 251 -6.08 4.55 22.80
CA ALA A 251 -5.63 3.54 23.73
C ALA A 251 -5.61 2.16 23.06
N GLY A 252 -4.56 1.39 23.31
CA GLY A 252 -4.47 0.01 22.85
C GLY A 252 -5.56 -0.86 23.49
N GLU A 253 -6.12 -1.75 22.70
CA GLU A 253 -7.07 -2.77 23.15
C GLU A 253 -6.44 -4.14 22.90
N LYS A 254 -6.02 -4.82 23.98
CA LYS A 254 -5.45 -6.15 23.85
C LYS A 254 -6.45 -7.08 23.18
N SER A 255 -6.06 -7.65 22.02
CA SER A 255 -6.87 -8.68 21.36
C SER A 255 -6.39 -10.05 21.83
N ASP A 256 -7.33 -10.91 22.23
CA ASP A 256 -7.04 -12.31 22.36
C ASP A 256 -6.85 -12.89 20.95
N ALA A 257 -5.70 -13.54 20.72
CA ALA A 257 -5.45 -14.21 19.44
C ALA A 257 -6.55 -15.26 19.23
N VAL A 258 -7.28 -15.16 18.12
CA VAL A 258 -8.25 -16.19 17.74
C VAL A 258 -7.46 -17.44 17.39
N SER A 259 -7.57 -18.48 18.23
CA SER A 259 -7.00 -19.79 17.93
C SER A 259 -7.92 -20.51 16.94
N HIS A 260 -7.43 -20.71 15.72
CA HIS A 260 -8.10 -21.53 14.74
C HIS A 260 -7.69 -23.00 14.90
N ASP A 261 -8.57 -23.94 14.52
CA ASP A 261 -8.28 -25.35 14.55
C ASP A 261 -7.38 -25.80 13.38
N TYR A 262 -6.93 -27.07 13.44
CA TYR A 262 -6.08 -27.66 12.39
C TYR A 262 -6.73 -27.60 11.00
N LEU A 263 -8.04 -27.78 10.93
CA LEU A 263 -8.78 -27.74 9.67
C LEU A 263 -8.71 -26.35 9.01
N TYR A 264 -8.83 -25.27 9.80
CA TYR A 264 -8.68 -23.92 9.30
C TYR A 264 -7.31 -23.71 8.64
N TYR A 265 -6.23 -24.05 9.35
CA TYR A 265 -4.87 -23.89 8.80
C TYR A 265 -4.61 -24.76 7.58
N SER A 266 -5.16 -25.98 7.53
CA SER A 266 -5.04 -26.88 6.39
C SER A 266 -5.74 -26.31 5.15
N VAL A 267 -6.97 -25.82 5.30
CA VAL A 267 -7.74 -25.22 4.19
C VAL A 267 -7.08 -23.92 3.72
N MET A 268 -6.57 -23.10 4.65
CA MET A 268 -5.85 -21.89 4.29
C MET A 268 -4.57 -22.18 3.50
N SER A 269 -3.79 -23.18 3.93
CA SER A 269 -2.58 -23.60 3.21
C SER A 269 -2.90 -24.08 1.79
N GLU A 270 -3.94 -24.90 1.62
CA GLU A 270 -4.35 -25.37 0.30
C GLU A 270 -4.86 -24.24 -0.59
N ALA A 271 -5.65 -23.31 -0.03
CA ALA A 271 -6.14 -22.13 -0.76
C ALA A 271 -4.99 -21.23 -1.22
N GLN A 272 -3.98 -21.03 -0.38
CA GLN A 272 -2.78 -20.27 -0.73
C GLN A 272 -1.99 -20.93 -1.87
N ASP A 273 -1.82 -22.26 -1.85
CA ASP A 273 -1.12 -22.98 -2.91
C ASP A 273 -1.89 -22.90 -4.24
N VAL A 274 -3.21 -23.06 -4.23
CA VAL A 274 -4.05 -22.90 -5.43
C VAL A 274 -3.96 -21.48 -5.99
N MET A 275 -4.02 -20.47 -5.12
CA MET A 275 -3.92 -19.07 -5.54
C MET A 275 -2.52 -18.75 -6.08
N TYR A 276 -1.47 -19.24 -5.42
CA TYR A 276 -0.10 -19.12 -5.89
C TYR A 276 0.07 -19.66 -7.31
N ASP A 277 -0.38 -20.89 -7.55
CA ASP A 277 -0.30 -21.52 -8.87
C ASP A 277 -1.10 -20.75 -9.92
N TYR A 278 -2.28 -20.27 -9.57
CA TYR A 278 -3.08 -19.43 -10.45
C TYR A 278 -2.36 -18.13 -10.82
N LEU A 279 -1.81 -17.41 -9.83
CA LEU A 279 -1.11 -16.13 -10.06
C LEU A 279 0.16 -16.31 -10.90
N VAL A 280 0.95 -17.33 -10.60
CA VAL A 280 2.15 -17.69 -11.37
C VAL A 280 1.82 -17.98 -12.83
N LYS A 281 0.75 -18.76 -13.07
CA LYS A 281 0.27 -19.10 -14.42
C LYS A 281 -0.29 -17.89 -15.14
N ARG A 282 -1.13 -17.10 -14.47
CA ARG A 282 -1.73 -15.86 -15.01
C ARG A 282 -0.65 -14.88 -15.48
N ASP A 283 0.35 -14.66 -14.64
CA ASP A 283 1.43 -13.69 -14.88
C ASP A 283 2.56 -14.28 -15.74
N LYS A 284 2.43 -15.55 -16.18
CA LYS A 284 3.41 -16.27 -17.02
C LYS A 284 4.84 -16.24 -16.44
N VAL A 285 4.93 -16.45 -15.13
CA VAL A 285 6.21 -16.47 -14.41
C VAL A 285 6.98 -17.71 -14.80
N SER A 286 8.23 -17.55 -15.22
CA SER A 286 9.06 -18.67 -15.63
C SER A 286 9.64 -19.44 -14.44
N SER A 287 9.96 -20.72 -14.64
CA SER A 287 10.64 -21.53 -13.63
C SER A 287 11.99 -20.95 -13.20
N GLN A 288 12.63 -20.16 -14.07
CA GLN A 288 13.88 -19.48 -13.74
C GLN A 288 13.67 -18.31 -12.78
N GLU A 289 12.60 -17.54 -12.98
CA GLU A 289 12.22 -16.44 -12.07
C GLU A 289 11.82 -16.96 -10.69
N LEU A 290 11.14 -18.12 -10.62
CA LEU A 290 10.73 -18.76 -9.37
C LEU A 290 11.90 -19.38 -8.56
N LYS A 291 13.11 -19.45 -9.13
CA LYS A 291 14.32 -19.79 -8.36
C LYS A 291 14.78 -18.65 -7.45
N ASN A 292 14.30 -17.43 -7.68
CA ASN A 292 14.57 -16.31 -6.79
C ASN A 292 13.56 -16.36 -5.62
N ASP A 293 14.07 -16.50 -4.41
CA ASP A 293 13.25 -16.64 -3.20
C ASP A 293 12.32 -15.41 -2.99
N LYS A 294 12.80 -14.20 -3.26
CA LYS A 294 11.99 -12.99 -3.16
C LYS A 294 10.83 -12.96 -4.16
N THR A 295 11.06 -13.46 -5.37
CA THR A 295 10.00 -13.60 -6.38
C THR A 295 8.95 -14.60 -5.91
N LYS A 296 9.38 -15.75 -5.42
CA LYS A 296 8.50 -16.80 -4.90
C LYS A 296 7.68 -16.31 -3.70
N GLU A 297 8.33 -15.63 -2.76
CA GLU A 297 7.70 -15.05 -1.57
C GLU A 297 6.64 -14.01 -1.95
N SER A 298 6.97 -13.07 -2.84
CA SER A 298 6.03 -12.07 -3.35
C SER A 298 4.75 -12.66 -3.96
N TYR A 299 4.84 -13.81 -4.63
CA TYR A 299 3.65 -14.50 -5.16
C TYR A 299 2.87 -15.27 -4.10
N ARG A 300 3.48 -15.62 -2.98
CA ARG A 300 2.81 -16.23 -1.82
C ARG A 300 2.10 -15.23 -0.93
N GLU A 301 2.58 -13.98 -0.91
CA GLU A 301 2.01 -12.89 -0.11
C GLU A 301 0.82 -12.19 -0.80
N ARG A 302 0.61 -12.43 -2.08
CA ARG A 302 -0.52 -11.92 -2.89
C ARG A 302 -1.75 -12.80 -2.76
#